data_be60d9f3aaaaa5b2f48c794de83f9a2b
#
_entry.id   be60d9f3aaaaa5b2f48c794de83f9a2b
#
_cell.length_a   1.000
_cell.length_b   1.000
_cell.length_c   1.000
_cell.angle_alpha   90.00
_cell.angle_beta   90.00
_cell.angle_gamma   90.00
#
_symmetry.space_group_name_H-M   'P 1'
#
loop_
_entity.id
_entity.type
_entity.pdbx_description
1 polymer ?
#
loop_
_entity_poly.entity_id
_entity_poly.type
_entity_poly.pdbx_seq_one_letter_code
_entity_poly.pdbx_strand_id
1 'polypeptide(L)'
;MLLASFAMFAAMPVSAEDDGEKVDRTPKLHGTIRGKYEYQTEEGEGRFQVRNARVSLDGKLTKIVSYKAEIDLSDEGKIKMLDAYTRLRPVRGLDFTIGQMRVPFTIDAHRSPHMQYFANRSFIAKQVGNVRDVGATLGYSFNVGFPIKLEAGMFNGSGLTDQKDFWTSNINFSAKAQFFLPRGFNITLSTQKIKPDNVSVMMYDAGAYYHAHGWHVEAEYLYKHYGNNAFDAVHSVDAFVSYDIPLRKCLFTKISPLVRYDYMSDHSDGMRYLDGKEDTAGQLVINDYQRSRLTGGVTFSLDLPFVSDIRLNYEKYFYRDGAIAKPSERDKIVVEFMTRF
;
A
#
# COMPACT_ATOMS: atom_id res chain seq x y z
N MET A 1 -2.61 -31.49 -8.78
CA MET A 1 -1.23 -31.21 -9.23
C MET A 1 -0.47 -30.19 -8.36
N LEU A 2 -1.14 -29.37 -7.55
CA LEU A 2 -0.49 -28.37 -6.65
C LEU A 2 0.09 -28.96 -5.35
N LEU A 3 -0.40 -30.11 -4.87
CA LEU A 3 0.08 -30.78 -3.65
C LEU A 3 1.47 -31.45 -3.81
N ALA A 4 1.87 -31.80 -5.02
CA ALA A 4 3.17 -32.43 -5.28
C ALA A 4 4.36 -31.44 -5.19
N SER A 5 4.11 -30.13 -5.39
CA SER A 5 5.14 -29.11 -5.29
C SER A 5 5.50 -28.73 -3.85
N PHE A 6 4.60 -28.98 -2.90
CA PHE A 6 4.85 -28.67 -1.48
C PHE A 6 5.73 -29.74 -0.79
N ALA A 7 5.70 -30.98 -1.27
CA ALA A 7 6.51 -32.07 -0.71
C ALA A 7 8.02 -31.94 -1.04
N MET A 8 8.37 -31.20 -2.08
CA MET A 8 9.77 -31.00 -2.49
C MET A 8 10.53 -30.00 -1.60
N PHE A 9 9.80 -29.13 -0.87
CA PHE A 9 10.40 -28.19 0.09
C PHE A 9 10.81 -28.84 1.44
N ALA A 10 10.21 -29.97 1.79
CA ALA A 10 10.50 -30.68 3.05
C ALA A 10 11.86 -31.43 3.05
N ALA A 11 12.51 -31.58 1.89
CA ALA A 11 13.72 -32.39 1.75
C ALA A 11 15.00 -31.55 1.52
N MET A 12 14.93 -30.21 1.59
CA MET A 12 16.16 -29.41 1.60
C MET A 12 16.83 -29.50 2.97
N PRO A 13 18.11 -29.88 3.05
CA PRO A 13 18.84 -29.84 4.31
C PRO A 13 18.87 -28.37 4.77
N VAL A 14 18.14 -28.06 5.82
CA VAL A 14 18.26 -26.80 6.55
C VAL A 14 19.61 -26.89 7.27
N SER A 15 20.69 -26.43 6.66
CA SER A 15 21.91 -26.14 7.37
C SER A 15 21.69 -24.88 8.20
N ALA A 16 21.02 -25.03 9.33
CA ALA A 16 21.11 -24.09 10.42
C ALA A 16 22.53 -24.26 10.99
N GLU A 17 23.50 -23.57 10.43
CA GLU A 17 24.78 -23.39 11.10
C GLU A 17 24.47 -22.70 12.43
N ASP A 18 24.67 -23.43 13.51
CA ASP A 18 24.55 -22.93 14.86
C ASP A 18 25.85 -22.19 15.23
N ASP A 19 26.02 -21.01 14.67
CA ASP A 19 27.17 -20.13 14.93
C ASP A 19 27.19 -19.52 16.33
N GLY A 20 26.49 -20.10 17.31
CA GLY A 20 26.50 -19.62 18.70
C GLY A 20 25.93 -18.21 18.94
N GLU A 21 25.52 -17.52 17.88
CA GLU A 21 24.95 -16.18 17.95
C GLU A 21 23.55 -16.24 18.57
N LYS A 22 23.41 -15.64 19.76
CA LYS A 22 22.14 -15.57 20.48
C LYS A 22 21.15 -14.74 19.67
N VAL A 23 20.00 -15.34 19.32
CA VAL A 23 18.90 -14.62 18.69
C VAL A 23 18.26 -13.68 19.71
N ASP A 24 18.24 -12.38 19.42
CA ASP A 24 17.44 -11.43 20.19
C ASP A 24 15.96 -11.72 19.95
N ARG A 25 15.28 -12.25 20.98
CA ARG A 25 13.86 -12.60 20.97
C ARG A 25 12.99 -11.48 21.55
N THR A 26 13.56 -10.34 21.91
CA THR A 26 12.82 -9.22 22.45
C THR A 26 11.86 -8.67 21.40
N PRO A 27 10.55 -8.66 21.66
CA PRO A 27 9.61 -8.05 20.72
C PRO A 27 9.87 -6.55 20.59
N LYS A 28 9.81 -6.04 19.36
CA LYS A 28 9.94 -4.62 19.06
C LYS A 28 8.56 -4.02 18.88
N LEU A 29 8.26 -2.99 19.67
CA LEU A 29 7.02 -2.24 19.60
C LEU A 29 7.23 -0.99 18.73
N HIS A 30 6.33 -0.74 17.81
CA HIS A 30 6.31 0.46 17.00
C HIS A 30 4.91 1.07 17.00
N GLY A 31 4.84 2.39 17.00
CA GLY A 31 3.59 3.11 16.88
C GLY A 31 3.62 4.15 15.75
N THR A 32 2.47 4.43 15.17
CA THR A 32 2.30 5.54 14.22
C THR A 32 0.93 6.16 14.43
N ILE A 33 0.91 7.44 14.77
CA ILE A 33 -0.31 8.23 14.95
C ILE A 33 -0.35 9.29 13.86
N ARG A 34 -1.52 9.45 13.23
CA ARG A 34 -1.79 10.48 12.22
C ARG A 34 -3.12 11.14 12.53
N GLY A 35 -3.05 12.42 12.87
CA GLY A 35 -4.21 13.29 12.99
C GLY A 35 -4.19 14.34 11.90
N LYS A 36 -5.32 14.66 11.31
CA LYS A 36 -5.41 15.69 10.27
C LYS A 36 -6.64 16.57 10.43
N TYR A 37 -6.51 17.78 9.91
CA TYR A 37 -7.61 18.68 9.61
C TYR A 37 -7.72 18.83 8.09
N GLU A 38 -8.93 18.74 7.55
CA GLU A 38 -9.24 18.96 6.14
C GLU A 38 -10.27 20.09 6.04
N TYR A 39 -10.07 21.00 5.10
CA TYR A 39 -10.98 22.09 4.78
C TYR A 39 -11.28 22.11 3.29
N GLN A 40 -12.53 21.91 2.93
CA GLN A 40 -13.02 21.97 1.54
C GLN A 40 -13.22 23.44 1.14
N THR A 41 -12.48 23.88 0.14
CA THR A 41 -12.41 25.30 -0.21
C THR A 41 -13.64 25.79 -0.95
N GLU A 42 -14.36 24.93 -1.66
CA GLU A 42 -15.57 25.27 -2.40
C GLU A 42 -16.83 25.21 -1.52
N GLU A 43 -16.92 24.21 -0.65
CA GLU A 43 -18.08 24.01 0.24
C GLU A 43 -18.00 24.84 1.53
N GLY A 44 -16.80 25.31 1.89
CA GLY A 44 -16.56 26.03 3.12
C GLY A 44 -16.64 25.16 4.40
N GLU A 45 -16.49 23.84 4.25
CA GLU A 45 -16.64 22.88 5.33
C GLU A 45 -15.29 22.29 5.78
N GLY A 46 -15.15 22.04 7.08
CA GLY A 46 -13.93 21.48 7.64
C GLY A 46 -14.19 20.34 8.60
N ARG A 47 -13.20 19.44 8.76
CA ARG A 47 -13.26 18.34 9.71
C ARG A 47 -11.91 18.00 10.32
N PHE A 48 -11.92 17.60 11.59
CA PHE A 48 -10.81 16.88 12.21
C PHE A 48 -11.01 15.38 12.04
N GLN A 49 -9.90 14.65 11.84
CA GLN A 49 -9.92 13.21 11.68
C GLN A 49 -8.68 12.57 12.30
N VAL A 50 -8.87 11.49 13.07
CA VAL A 50 -7.78 10.55 13.36
C VAL A 50 -7.67 9.62 12.15
N ARG A 51 -6.62 9.83 11.34
CA ARG A 51 -6.44 9.06 10.10
C ARG A 51 -5.94 7.65 10.38
N ASN A 52 -4.98 7.52 11.30
CA ASN A 52 -4.45 6.23 11.75
C ASN A 52 -3.97 6.32 13.20
N ALA A 53 -4.15 5.25 13.94
CA ALA A 53 -3.55 5.02 15.25
C ALA A 53 -3.01 3.59 15.30
N ARG A 54 -1.86 3.35 14.67
CA ARG A 54 -1.29 2.01 14.48
C ARG A 54 -0.34 1.64 15.59
N VAL A 55 -0.44 0.39 16.01
CA VAL A 55 0.52 -0.27 16.88
C VAL A 55 0.95 -1.57 16.22
N SER A 56 2.24 -1.83 16.15
CA SER A 56 2.77 -3.10 15.64
C SER A 56 3.80 -3.70 16.57
N LEU A 57 3.80 -5.02 16.61
CA LEU A 57 4.75 -5.85 17.33
C LEU A 57 5.43 -6.77 16.31
N ASP A 58 6.73 -6.76 16.26
CA ASP A 58 7.50 -7.70 15.45
C ASP A 58 8.68 -8.29 16.23
N GLY A 59 9.12 -9.48 15.83
CA GLY A 59 10.22 -10.14 16.50
C GLY A 59 10.69 -11.40 15.78
N LYS A 60 11.75 -11.97 16.33
CA LYS A 60 12.31 -13.25 15.89
C LYS A 60 12.11 -14.30 16.98
N LEU A 61 11.66 -15.50 16.62
CA LEU A 61 11.61 -16.66 17.51
C LEU A 61 12.91 -17.47 17.40
N THR A 62 13.41 -17.59 16.17
CA THR A 62 14.67 -18.27 15.84
C THR A 62 15.41 -17.48 14.76
N LYS A 63 16.58 -17.93 14.32
CA LYS A 63 17.30 -17.36 13.16
C LYS A 63 16.45 -17.42 11.88
N ILE A 64 15.53 -18.38 11.78
CA ILE A 64 14.73 -18.66 10.58
C ILE A 64 13.32 -18.10 10.72
N VAL A 65 12.73 -18.07 11.92
CA VAL A 65 11.32 -17.75 12.16
C VAL A 65 11.19 -16.34 12.73
N SER A 66 10.39 -15.52 12.09
CA SER A 66 9.97 -14.19 12.57
C SER A 66 8.46 -14.03 12.46
N TYR A 67 7.91 -13.08 13.18
CA TYR A 67 6.49 -12.77 13.21
C TYR A 67 6.24 -11.27 13.19
N LYS A 68 5.02 -10.89 12.81
CA LYS A 68 4.51 -9.52 12.94
C LYS A 68 3.02 -9.55 13.24
N ALA A 69 2.61 -8.68 14.16
CA ALA A 69 1.22 -8.30 14.37
C ALA A 69 1.10 -6.77 14.29
N GLU A 70 0.09 -6.25 13.59
CA GLU A 70 -0.18 -4.81 13.45
C GLU A 70 -1.67 -4.57 13.50
N ILE A 71 -2.10 -3.66 14.38
CA ILE A 71 -3.47 -3.22 14.54
C ILE A 71 -3.56 -1.71 14.29
N ASP A 72 -4.60 -1.27 13.62
CA ASP A 72 -4.98 0.15 13.55
C ASP A 72 -6.17 0.36 14.49
N LEU A 73 -5.94 1.05 15.58
CA LEU A 73 -6.96 1.36 16.60
C LEU A 73 -7.93 2.43 16.10
N SER A 74 -7.57 3.17 15.06
CA SER A 74 -8.45 4.11 14.39
C SER A 74 -8.02 4.32 12.94
N ASP A 75 -8.59 3.54 12.02
CA ASP A 75 -8.55 3.83 10.59
C ASP A 75 -9.86 4.52 10.20
N GLU A 76 -9.86 5.85 10.29
CA GLU A 76 -11.05 6.69 10.11
C GLU A 76 -12.20 6.33 11.08
N GLY A 77 -11.85 6.03 12.33
CA GLY A 77 -12.81 5.66 13.38
C GLY A 77 -13.10 4.16 13.49
N LYS A 78 -12.47 3.32 12.66
CA LYS A 78 -12.66 1.86 12.71
C LYS A 78 -11.41 1.15 13.20
N ILE A 79 -11.58 0.16 14.06
CA ILE A 79 -10.50 -0.74 14.50
C ILE A 79 -10.31 -1.82 13.45
N LYS A 80 -9.06 -2.03 13.02
CA LYS A 80 -8.73 -3.05 12.01
C LYS A 80 -7.47 -3.81 12.38
N MET A 81 -7.52 -5.15 12.38
CA MET A 81 -6.30 -5.97 12.35
C MET A 81 -5.69 -5.83 10.95
N LEU A 82 -4.45 -5.38 10.86
CA LEU A 82 -3.78 -5.12 9.60
C LEU A 82 -2.87 -6.28 9.18
N ASP A 83 -1.82 -6.53 9.95
CA ASP A 83 -0.87 -7.61 9.68
C ASP A 83 -0.92 -8.64 10.82
N ALA A 84 -0.96 -9.92 10.49
CA ALA A 84 -0.87 -11.03 11.43
C ALA A 84 -0.26 -12.22 10.69
N TYR A 85 1.08 -12.33 10.70
CA TYR A 85 1.76 -13.35 9.93
C TYR A 85 3.01 -13.91 10.61
N THR A 86 3.37 -15.11 10.19
CA THR A 86 4.66 -15.73 10.44
C THR A 86 5.47 -15.79 9.15
N ARG A 87 6.77 -15.53 9.25
CA ARG A 87 7.72 -15.60 8.13
C ARG A 87 8.85 -16.53 8.43
N LEU A 88 9.14 -17.40 7.47
CA LEU A 88 10.24 -18.37 7.47
C LEU A 88 11.31 -17.89 6.48
N ARG A 89 12.58 -17.93 6.92
CA ARG A 89 13.78 -17.66 6.12
C ARG A 89 14.75 -18.84 6.17
N PRO A 90 14.44 -19.94 5.46
CA PRO A 90 15.21 -21.17 5.56
C PRO A 90 16.62 -21.02 5.00
N VAL A 91 16.79 -20.17 3.99
CA VAL A 91 18.09 -19.86 3.37
C VAL A 91 18.15 -18.35 3.07
N ARG A 92 19.38 -17.87 2.86
CA ARG A 92 19.61 -16.45 2.56
C ARG A 92 18.85 -16.01 1.30
N GLY A 93 18.11 -14.93 1.43
CA GLY A 93 17.32 -14.33 0.36
C GLY A 93 15.94 -14.92 0.15
N LEU A 94 15.62 -16.12 0.68
CA LEU A 94 14.33 -16.76 0.52
C LEU A 94 13.43 -16.46 1.72
N ASP A 95 12.25 -15.90 1.45
CA ASP A 95 11.21 -15.61 2.43
C ASP A 95 9.93 -16.37 2.08
N PHE A 96 9.39 -17.14 3.03
CA PHE A 96 8.04 -17.68 2.95
C PHE A 96 7.20 -17.07 4.08
N THR A 97 6.07 -16.44 3.74
CA THR A 97 5.20 -15.77 4.72
C THR A 97 3.80 -16.32 4.60
N ILE A 98 3.15 -16.61 5.73
CA ILE A 98 1.76 -17.05 5.79
C ILE A 98 1.00 -16.26 6.85
N GLY A 99 -0.23 -15.90 6.54
CA GLY A 99 -1.14 -15.14 7.40
C GLY A 99 -1.76 -13.95 6.69
N GLN A 100 -2.17 -12.96 7.46
CA GLN A 100 -2.72 -11.69 6.94
C GLN A 100 -1.59 -10.70 6.73
N MET A 101 -1.43 -10.20 5.51
CA MET A 101 -0.31 -9.34 5.14
C MET A 101 -0.65 -8.41 3.98
N ARG A 102 0.25 -7.48 3.70
CA ARG A 102 0.13 -6.67 2.48
C ARG A 102 0.35 -7.52 1.24
N VAL A 103 -0.54 -7.36 0.28
CA VAL A 103 -0.41 -7.96 -1.04
C VAL A 103 0.74 -7.29 -1.78
N PRO A 104 1.70 -8.04 -2.37
CA PRO A 104 2.84 -7.46 -3.07
C PRO A 104 2.41 -6.86 -4.43
N PHE A 105 1.90 -5.62 -4.39
CA PHE A 105 1.38 -4.91 -5.55
C PHE A 105 1.60 -3.40 -5.39
N THR A 106 1.91 -2.68 -6.46
CA THR A 106 2.19 -1.24 -6.57
C THR A 106 3.33 -0.71 -5.66
N ILE A 107 3.68 0.56 -5.80
CA ILE A 107 4.66 1.25 -4.93
C ILE A 107 3.92 1.95 -3.77
N ASP A 108 3.02 2.90 -4.07
CA ASP A 108 2.40 3.73 -3.03
C ASP A 108 1.48 2.96 -2.10
N ALA A 109 0.71 1.96 -2.59
CA ALA A 109 -0.11 1.11 -1.74
C ALA A 109 0.71 0.32 -0.71
N HIS A 110 1.95 -0.02 -1.04
CA HIS A 110 2.87 -0.76 -0.18
C HIS A 110 3.58 0.12 0.88
N ARG A 111 3.48 1.45 0.79
CA ARG A 111 4.07 2.36 1.78
C ARG A 111 3.33 2.31 3.11
N SER A 112 4.08 2.27 4.18
CA SER A 112 3.55 2.49 5.53
C SER A 112 3.15 3.95 5.72
N PRO A 113 2.21 4.29 6.61
CA PRO A 113 1.75 5.67 6.80
C PRO A 113 2.85 6.68 7.08
N HIS A 114 3.89 6.28 7.84
CA HIS A 114 5.04 7.13 8.14
C HIS A 114 6.01 7.33 6.97
N MET A 115 5.89 6.52 5.92
CA MET A 115 6.71 6.62 4.70
C MET A 115 5.99 7.35 3.56
N GLN A 116 4.76 7.81 3.78
CA GLN A 116 4.02 8.57 2.78
C GLN A 116 4.55 9.99 2.67
N TYR A 117 4.69 10.47 1.45
CA TYR A 117 5.09 11.84 1.17
C TYR A 117 3.94 12.83 1.37
N PHE A 118 2.74 12.46 0.97
CA PHE A 118 1.53 13.30 1.05
C PHE A 118 0.59 12.83 2.16
N ALA A 119 -0.23 13.74 2.65
CA ALA A 119 -1.26 13.44 3.66
C ALA A 119 -2.29 12.42 3.14
N ASN A 120 -2.64 12.49 1.85
CA ASN A 120 -3.52 11.54 1.19
C ASN A 120 -2.76 10.69 0.17
N ARG A 121 -3.16 9.43 0.01
CA ARG A 121 -2.58 8.49 -0.97
C ARG A 121 -2.92 8.88 -2.40
N SER A 122 -2.16 8.34 -3.36
CA SER A 122 -2.47 8.37 -4.80
C SER A 122 -3.81 7.68 -5.09
N PHE A 123 -4.37 7.91 -6.27
CA PHE A 123 -5.55 7.17 -6.72
C PHE A 123 -5.23 5.70 -6.92
N ILE A 124 -4.05 5.38 -7.47
CA ILE A 124 -3.57 4.00 -7.60
C ILE A 124 -3.67 3.27 -6.27
N ALA A 125 -3.12 3.83 -5.20
CA ALA A 125 -3.08 3.18 -3.90
C ALA A 125 -4.44 3.03 -3.22
N LYS A 126 -5.44 3.85 -3.58
CA LYS A 126 -6.79 3.78 -3.01
C LYS A 126 -7.68 2.78 -3.71
N GLN A 127 -7.44 2.53 -5.00
CA GLN A 127 -8.43 1.97 -5.91
C GLN A 127 -8.02 0.61 -6.51
N VAL A 128 -6.87 0.09 -6.13
CA VAL A 128 -6.29 -1.11 -6.76
C VAL A 128 -6.72 -2.45 -6.16
N GLY A 129 -7.76 -2.47 -5.35
CA GLY A 129 -8.22 -3.70 -4.70
C GLY A 129 -7.69 -3.85 -3.28
N ASN A 130 -7.66 -5.07 -2.76
CA ASN A 130 -7.25 -5.31 -1.38
C ASN A 130 -5.76 -5.03 -1.18
N VAL A 131 -5.45 -3.99 -0.40
CA VAL A 131 -4.06 -3.67 0.00
C VAL A 131 -3.52 -4.74 0.95
N ARG A 132 -4.41 -5.41 1.71
CA ARG A 132 -4.10 -6.52 2.61
C ARG A 132 -5.09 -7.64 2.45
N ASP A 133 -4.61 -8.87 2.56
CA ASP A 133 -5.43 -10.06 2.47
C ASP A 133 -4.79 -11.21 3.25
N VAL A 134 -5.51 -12.29 3.43
CA VAL A 134 -5.03 -13.53 4.05
C VAL A 134 -4.54 -14.47 2.97
N GLY A 135 -3.32 -14.98 3.14
CA GLY A 135 -2.71 -15.84 2.15
C GLY A 135 -1.29 -16.24 2.48
N ALA A 136 -0.56 -16.62 1.45
CA ALA A 136 0.85 -16.98 1.54
C ALA A 136 1.65 -16.31 0.43
N THR A 137 2.87 -15.88 0.75
CA THR A 137 3.81 -15.30 -0.22
C THR A 137 5.15 -16.02 -0.18
N LEU A 138 5.78 -16.09 -1.34
CA LEU A 138 7.17 -16.48 -1.53
C LEU A 138 7.94 -15.28 -2.04
N GLY A 139 9.02 -14.91 -1.35
CA GLY A 139 9.92 -13.84 -1.73
C GLY A 139 11.32 -14.37 -1.97
N TYR A 140 12.03 -13.83 -2.96
CA TYR A 140 13.42 -14.11 -3.19
C TYR A 140 14.20 -12.83 -3.48
N SER A 141 15.28 -12.61 -2.70
CA SER A 141 16.14 -11.44 -2.83
C SER A 141 17.57 -11.89 -3.17
N PHE A 142 18.12 -11.35 -4.24
CA PHE A 142 19.45 -11.69 -4.72
C PHE A 142 20.16 -10.47 -5.33
N ASN A 143 21.44 -10.60 -5.68
CA ASN A 143 22.24 -9.51 -6.23
C ASN A 143 22.96 -9.97 -7.51
N VAL A 144 22.81 -9.19 -8.59
CA VAL A 144 23.46 -9.40 -9.90
C VAL A 144 24.27 -8.16 -10.32
N GLY A 145 24.93 -7.51 -9.38
CA GLY A 145 25.54 -6.19 -9.54
C GLY A 145 24.66 -5.08 -8.93
N PHE A 146 23.38 -5.33 -8.74
CA PHE A 146 22.43 -4.55 -7.97
C PHE A 146 21.41 -5.49 -7.31
N PRO A 147 20.76 -5.08 -6.18
CA PRO A 147 19.77 -5.89 -5.51
C PRO A 147 18.50 -6.03 -6.35
N ILE A 148 17.95 -7.26 -6.40
CA ILE A 148 16.66 -7.59 -6.99
C ILE A 148 15.81 -8.28 -5.92
N LYS A 149 14.53 -7.91 -5.82
CA LYS A 149 13.55 -8.57 -4.96
C LYS A 149 12.35 -9.01 -5.80
N LEU A 150 12.07 -10.30 -5.75
CA LEU A 150 10.89 -10.91 -6.36
C LEU A 150 9.95 -11.38 -5.25
N GLU A 151 8.66 -11.12 -5.38
CA GLU A 151 7.63 -11.59 -4.47
C GLU A 151 6.43 -12.08 -5.27
N ALA A 152 5.88 -13.23 -4.89
CA ALA A 152 4.64 -13.73 -5.45
C ALA A 152 3.78 -14.31 -4.33
N GLY A 153 2.45 -14.24 -4.45
CA GLY A 153 1.56 -14.74 -3.41
C GLY A 153 0.20 -15.14 -3.93
N MET A 154 -0.45 -15.97 -3.13
CA MET A 154 -1.82 -16.43 -3.30
C MET A 154 -2.64 -16.01 -2.09
N PHE A 155 -3.85 -15.52 -2.33
CA PHE A 155 -4.67 -14.87 -1.33
C PHE A 155 -6.13 -15.31 -1.45
N ASN A 156 -6.85 -15.29 -0.32
CA ASN A 156 -8.25 -15.66 -0.30
C ASN A 156 -9.16 -14.69 -1.07
N GLY A 157 -8.89 -13.38 -1.02
CA GLY A 157 -9.80 -12.35 -1.50
C GLY A 157 -10.79 -11.86 -0.45
N SER A 158 -10.72 -12.38 0.79
CA SER A 158 -11.58 -11.97 1.91
C SER A 158 -11.23 -10.59 2.47
N GLY A 159 -10.05 -10.06 2.14
CA GLY A 159 -9.54 -8.86 2.76
C GLY A 159 -9.23 -9.07 4.24
N LEU A 160 -9.71 -8.16 5.10
CA LEU A 160 -9.41 -8.14 6.53
C LEU A 160 -10.49 -8.79 7.41
N THR A 161 -11.63 -9.20 6.85
CA THR A 161 -12.81 -9.66 7.59
C THR A 161 -13.32 -11.00 7.09
N ASP A 162 -14.30 -11.57 7.79
CA ASP A 162 -15.10 -12.74 7.37
C ASP A 162 -14.28 -13.98 7.00
N GLN A 163 -13.18 -14.21 7.71
CA GLN A 163 -12.24 -15.29 7.40
C GLN A 163 -12.75 -16.67 7.81
N LYS A 164 -13.56 -16.76 8.88
CA LYS A 164 -13.96 -18.04 9.50
C LYS A 164 -14.74 -18.94 8.54
N ASP A 165 -15.71 -18.37 7.85
CA ASP A 165 -16.61 -19.12 6.96
C ASP A 165 -16.39 -18.76 5.48
N PHE A 166 -15.24 -18.14 5.17
CA PHE A 166 -14.86 -17.74 3.82
C PHE A 166 -14.20 -18.92 3.08
N TRP A 167 -14.95 -19.56 2.21
CA TRP A 167 -14.47 -20.59 1.33
C TRP A 167 -14.54 -20.11 -0.13
N THR A 168 -13.48 -20.29 -0.88
CA THR A 168 -13.42 -19.83 -2.28
C THR A 168 -12.71 -20.84 -3.18
N SER A 169 -13.25 -21.01 -4.39
CA SER A 169 -12.55 -21.66 -5.51
C SER A 169 -11.76 -20.66 -6.36
N ASN A 170 -11.92 -19.35 -6.09
CA ASN A 170 -11.31 -18.27 -6.85
C ASN A 170 -10.21 -17.61 -6.02
N ILE A 171 -9.04 -18.23 -6.02
CA ILE A 171 -7.88 -17.67 -5.33
C ILE A 171 -7.37 -16.47 -6.10
N ASN A 172 -7.11 -15.37 -5.38
CA ASN A 172 -6.42 -14.19 -5.88
C ASN A 172 -4.93 -14.46 -5.93
N PHE A 173 -4.22 -13.81 -6.85
CA PHE A 173 -2.76 -13.86 -6.86
C PHE A 173 -2.17 -12.48 -7.10
N SER A 174 -0.92 -12.32 -6.68
CA SER A 174 -0.12 -11.14 -6.94
C SER A 174 1.34 -11.51 -7.13
N ALA A 175 2.04 -10.75 -7.97
CA ALA A 175 3.48 -10.84 -8.13
C ALA A 175 4.08 -9.45 -8.27
N LYS A 176 5.28 -9.26 -7.71
CA LYS A 176 6.01 -7.99 -7.72
C LYS A 176 7.50 -8.24 -7.89
N ALA A 177 8.12 -7.48 -8.80
CA ALA A 177 9.55 -7.45 -9.01
C ALA A 177 10.07 -6.04 -8.76
N GLN A 178 11.13 -5.91 -7.96
CA GLN A 178 11.80 -4.65 -7.66
C GLN A 178 13.28 -4.74 -8.02
N PHE A 179 13.77 -3.75 -8.76
CA PHE A 179 15.13 -3.62 -9.23
C PHE A 179 15.76 -2.37 -8.61
N PHE A 180 16.65 -2.54 -7.63
CA PHE A 180 17.30 -1.45 -6.91
C PHE A 180 18.59 -1.08 -7.63
N LEU A 181 18.48 -0.29 -8.68
CA LEU A 181 19.57 0.10 -9.55
C LEU A 181 20.55 1.07 -8.85
N PRO A 182 21.80 1.16 -9.32
CA PRO A 182 22.78 2.09 -8.78
C PRO A 182 22.29 3.55 -8.82
N ARG A 183 22.91 4.41 -7.99
CA ARG A 183 22.67 5.85 -7.91
C ARG A 183 21.25 6.26 -7.46
N GLY A 184 20.54 5.37 -6.77
CA GLY A 184 19.23 5.68 -6.19
C GLY A 184 18.02 5.47 -7.10
N PHE A 185 18.20 4.81 -8.25
CA PHE A 185 17.07 4.42 -9.10
C PHE A 185 16.44 3.10 -8.64
N ASN A 186 15.13 3.03 -8.74
CA ASN A 186 14.34 1.81 -8.52
C ASN A 186 13.32 1.66 -9.64
N ILE A 187 13.13 0.43 -10.11
CA ILE A 187 12.06 0.06 -11.03
C ILE A 187 11.22 -1.01 -10.34
N THR A 188 9.92 -0.88 -10.39
CA THR A 188 8.96 -1.84 -9.84
C THR A 188 8.00 -2.26 -10.94
N LEU A 189 7.82 -3.56 -11.10
CA LEU A 189 6.80 -4.15 -11.95
C LEU A 189 5.93 -5.05 -11.08
N SER A 190 4.61 -4.95 -11.21
CA SER A 190 3.72 -5.79 -10.43
C SER A 190 2.44 -6.15 -11.18
N THR A 191 1.81 -7.24 -10.73
CA THR A 191 0.52 -7.70 -11.26
C THR A 191 -0.32 -8.27 -10.14
N GLN A 192 -1.64 -8.09 -10.24
CA GLN A 192 -2.60 -8.65 -9.30
C GLN A 192 -3.86 -9.08 -10.03
N LYS A 193 -4.34 -10.28 -9.70
CA LYS A 193 -5.68 -10.74 -10.07
C LYS A 193 -6.53 -10.82 -8.82
N ILE A 194 -7.71 -10.21 -8.87
CA ILE A 194 -8.74 -10.33 -7.86
C ILE A 194 -10.07 -10.75 -8.50
N LYS A 195 -10.96 -11.31 -7.69
CA LYS A 195 -12.35 -11.57 -8.06
C LYS A 195 -13.24 -11.20 -6.88
N PRO A 196 -13.54 -9.91 -6.71
CA PRO A 196 -14.29 -9.43 -5.55
C PRO A 196 -15.72 -9.98 -5.48
N ASP A 197 -16.37 -10.24 -6.62
CA ASP A 197 -17.68 -10.87 -6.73
C ASP A 197 -17.76 -11.73 -8.01
N ASN A 198 -18.46 -11.29 -9.04
CA ASN A 198 -18.67 -12.07 -10.26
C ASN A 198 -17.66 -11.75 -11.36
N VAL A 199 -17.04 -10.59 -11.31
CA VAL A 199 -16.10 -10.13 -12.33
C VAL A 199 -14.65 -10.33 -11.86
N SER A 200 -13.87 -11.05 -12.66
CA SER A 200 -12.43 -11.12 -12.48
C SER A 200 -11.80 -9.80 -12.90
N VAL A 201 -10.92 -9.28 -12.08
CA VAL A 201 -10.18 -8.04 -12.34
C VAL A 201 -8.70 -8.36 -12.40
N MET A 202 -8.06 -8.02 -13.51
CA MET A 202 -6.62 -8.17 -13.69
C MET A 202 -5.97 -6.80 -13.75
N MET A 203 -4.90 -6.61 -12.99
CA MET A 203 -4.18 -5.35 -12.89
C MET A 203 -2.70 -5.55 -13.17
N TYR A 204 -2.11 -4.61 -13.89
CA TYR A 204 -0.68 -4.52 -14.17
C TYR A 204 -0.21 -3.14 -13.77
N ASP A 205 0.92 -3.10 -13.12
CA ASP A 205 1.49 -1.88 -12.59
C ASP A 205 2.98 -1.80 -12.92
N ALA A 206 3.42 -0.64 -13.33
CA ALA A 206 4.82 -0.33 -13.60
C ALA A 206 5.16 1.04 -12.99
N GLY A 207 6.16 1.07 -12.13
CA GLY A 207 6.59 2.30 -11.52
C GLY A 207 8.12 2.39 -11.41
N ALA A 208 8.59 3.62 -11.31
CA ALA A 208 9.99 3.89 -11.10
C ALA A 208 10.16 5.09 -10.18
N TYR A 209 11.22 5.07 -9.37
CA TYR A 209 11.61 6.26 -8.61
C TYR A 209 13.12 6.46 -8.59
N TYR A 210 13.49 7.71 -8.41
CA TYR A 210 14.85 8.16 -8.10
C TYR A 210 14.86 8.78 -6.70
N HIS A 211 15.76 8.30 -5.84
CA HIS A 211 15.93 8.85 -4.50
C HIS A 211 17.43 9.01 -4.18
N ALA A 212 17.94 10.21 -4.38
CA ALA A 212 19.31 10.59 -4.03
C ALA A 212 19.48 12.12 -3.98
N HIS A 213 20.49 12.59 -3.28
CA HIS A 213 20.88 14.02 -3.18
C HIS A 213 19.75 14.94 -2.73
N GLY A 214 18.87 14.46 -1.86
CA GLY A 214 17.70 15.20 -1.39
C GLY A 214 16.49 15.14 -2.34
N TRP A 215 16.65 14.66 -3.57
CA TRP A 215 15.54 14.51 -4.51
C TRP A 215 14.83 13.17 -4.32
N HIS A 216 13.51 13.20 -4.40
CA HIS A 216 12.69 12.04 -4.68
C HIS A 216 11.77 12.35 -5.85
N VAL A 217 11.92 11.61 -6.93
CA VAL A 217 11.06 11.69 -8.13
C VAL A 217 10.49 10.31 -8.36
N GLU A 218 9.18 10.20 -8.51
CA GLU A 218 8.50 8.93 -8.68
C GLU A 218 7.39 9.05 -9.71
N ALA A 219 7.21 8.00 -10.49
CA ALA A 219 6.07 7.84 -11.39
C ALA A 219 5.61 6.40 -11.37
N GLU A 220 4.30 6.18 -11.38
CA GLU A 220 3.63 4.89 -11.35
C GLU A 220 2.46 4.90 -12.34
N TYR A 221 2.31 3.82 -13.09
CA TYR A 221 1.22 3.63 -14.05
C TYR A 221 0.53 2.31 -13.79
N LEU A 222 -0.79 2.34 -13.67
CA LEU A 222 -1.65 1.19 -13.50
C LEU A 222 -2.56 1.01 -14.71
N TYR A 223 -2.60 -0.22 -15.22
CA TYR A 223 -3.59 -0.72 -16.17
C TYR A 223 -4.46 -1.77 -15.49
N LYS A 224 -5.80 -1.58 -15.54
CA LYS A 224 -6.78 -2.49 -14.94
C LYS A 224 -7.77 -2.94 -16.01
N HIS A 225 -8.03 -4.23 -16.06
CA HIS A 225 -8.88 -4.86 -17.05
C HIS A 225 -9.88 -5.78 -16.37
N TYR A 226 -11.11 -5.79 -16.86
CA TYR A 226 -12.21 -6.58 -16.33
C TYR A 226 -12.46 -7.83 -17.21
N GLY A 227 -12.70 -8.96 -16.56
CA GLY A 227 -13.08 -10.19 -17.23
C GLY A 227 -14.37 -10.00 -18.04
N ASN A 228 -14.45 -10.72 -19.16
CA ASN A 228 -15.59 -10.67 -20.11
C ASN A 228 -15.89 -9.26 -20.65
N ASN A 229 -14.93 -8.34 -20.63
CA ASN A 229 -15.10 -6.95 -21.03
C ASN A 229 -16.33 -6.28 -20.36
N ALA A 230 -16.53 -6.59 -19.07
CA ALA A 230 -17.67 -6.06 -18.31
C ALA A 230 -17.66 -4.52 -18.21
N PHE A 231 -16.48 -3.91 -18.26
CA PHE A 231 -16.25 -2.46 -18.34
C PHE A 231 -15.02 -2.18 -19.22
N ASP A 232 -14.90 -0.94 -19.67
CA ASP A 232 -13.69 -0.44 -20.33
C ASP A 232 -12.47 -0.59 -19.42
N ALA A 233 -11.30 -0.71 -20.05
CA ALA A 233 -10.05 -0.77 -19.32
C ALA A 233 -9.77 0.55 -18.59
N VAL A 234 -9.21 0.44 -17.39
CA VAL A 234 -8.86 1.59 -16.54
C VAL A 234 -7.38 1.92 -16.68
N HIS A 235 -7.11 3.19 -16.82
CA HIS A 235 -5.77 3.75 -16.81
C HIS A 235 -5.62 4.69 -15.63
N SER A 236 -4.55 4.55 -14.87
CA SER A 236 -4.21 5.47 -13.79
C SER A 236 -2.74 5.82 -13.82
N VAL A 237 -2.44 7.06 -13.48
CA VAL A 237 -1.08 7.59 -13.38
C VAL A 237 -0.94 8.30 -12.04
N ASP A 238 0.19 8.09 -11.37
CA ASP A 238 0.68 8.90 -10.25
C ASP A 238 2.10 9.35 -10.58
N ALA A 239 2.38 10.63 -10.44
CA ALA A 239 3.72 11.15 -10.61
C ALA A 239 3.97 12.30 -9.64
N PHE A 240 5.11 12.26 -8.93
CA PHE A 240 5.46 13.33 -8.00
C PHE A 240 6.95 13.58 -7.89
N VAL A 241 7.25 14.78 -7.40
CA VAL A 241 8.59 15.20 -7.02
C VAL A 241 8.58 15.80 -5.62
N SER A 242 9.60 15.52 -4.84
CA SER A 242 9.90 16.13 -3.55
C SER A 242 11.37 16.44 -3.46
N TYR A 243 11.73 17.52 -2.74
CA TYR A 243 13.12 17.89 -2.50
C TYR A 243 13.34 18.17 -1.02
N ASP A 244 14.28 17.48 -0.40
CA ASP A 244 14.64 17.60 1.02
C ASP A 244 15.67 18.72 1.22
N ILE A 245 15.28 19.79 1.90
CA ILE A 245 16.13 20.91 2.27
C ILE A 245 16.48 20.77 3.76
N PRO A 246 17.72 20.36 4.10
CA PRO A 246 18.13 20.23 5.50
C PRO A 246 18.19 21.61 6.18
N LEU A 247 17.66 21.69 7.38
CA LEU A 247 17.69 22.88 8.22
C LEU A 247 18.74 22.75 9.33
N ARG A 248 19.43 23.84 9.61
CA ARG A 248 20.41 23.91 10.69
C ARG A 248 19.92 24.94 11.75
N LYS A 249 20.10 24.59 13.04
CA LYS A 249 19.74 25.48 14.17
C LYS A 249 18.26 25.90 14.17
N CYS A 250 17.38 25.01 13.79
CA CYS A 250 15.93 25.21 13.76
C CYS A 250 15.24 24.07 14.52
N LEU A 251 13.98 24.27 14.92
CA LEU A 251 13.14 23.23 15.51
C LEU A 251 12.97 22.04 14.54
N PHE A 252 12.80 22.34 13.26
CA PHE A 252 12.70 21.31 12.22
C PHE A 252 14.09 20.95 11.69
N THR A 253 14.30 19.68 11.40
CA THR A 253 15.53 19.16 10.82
C THR A 253 15.54 19.31 9.31
N LYS A 254 14.34 19.37 8.70
CA LYS A 254 14.17 19.37 7.25
C LYS A 254 12.84 20.02 6.85
N ILE A 255 12.84 20.68 5.68
CA ILE A 255 11.65 21.08 4.93
C ILE A 255 11.68 20.41 3.56
N SER A 256 10.53 19.82 3.16
CA SER A 256 10.40 19.14 1.87
C SER A 256 9.22 19.69 1.08
N PRO A 257 9.43 20.66 0.15
CA PRO A 257 8.44 21.01 -0.84
C PRO A 257 8.18 19.82 -1.77
N LEU A 258 6.93 19.67 -2.21
CA LEU A 258 6.51 18.54 -3.02
C LEU A 258 5.29 18.89 -3.89
N VAL A 259 5.22 18.23 -5.05
CA VAL A 259 4.08 18.35 -5.97
C VAL A 259 3.80 16.97 -6.58
N ARG A 260 2.50 16.63 -6.74
CA ARG A 260 2.01 15.38 -7.33
C ARG A 260 0.88 15.66 -8.30
N TYR A 261 0.88 14.90 -9.38
CA TYR A 261 -0.23 14.75 -10.29
C TYR A 261 -0.73 13.33 -10.25
N ASP A 262 -2.04 13.14 -10.06
CA ASP A 262 -2.75 11.85 -10.12
C ASP A 262 -3.82 11.92 -11.22
N TYR A 263 -4.00 10.82 -11.92
CA TYR A 263 -5.09 10.62 -12.88
C TYR A 263 -5.66 9.21 -12.73
N MET A 264 -6.96 9.06 -12.90
CA MET A 264 -7.64 7.76 -13.03
C MET A 264 -8.87 7.91 -13.91
N SER A 265 -9.03 7.00 -14.88
CA SER A 265 -10.24 6.91 -15.71
C SER A 265 -11.43 6.34 -14.91
N ASP A 266 -12.62 6.31 -15.50
CA ASP A 266 -13.79 5.68 -14.89
C ASP A 266 -13.49 4.25 -14.49
N HIS A 267 -13.92 3.83 -13.28
CA HIS A 267 -13.67 2.48 -12.84
C HIS A 267 -14.75 1.92 -11.93
N SER A 268 -14.87 0.60 -11.93
CA SER A 268 -15.64 -0.20 -10.98
C SER A 268 -14.68 -0.95 -10.04
N ASP A 269 -15.10 -1.18 -8.80
CA ASP A 269 -14.41 -2.09 -7.88
C ASP A 269 -14.72 -3.56 -8.16
N GLY A 270 -15.63 -3.84 -9.10
CA GLY A 270 -16.03 -5.19 -9.48
C GLY A 270 -17.08 -5.81 -8.55
N MET A 271 -17.58 -5.06 -7.59
CA MET A 271 -18.67 -5.48 -6.70
C MET A 271 -20.03 -5.14 -7.30
N ARG A 272 -21.02 -5.95 -7.00
CA ARG A 272 -22.40 -5.63 -7.27
C ARG A 272 -23.01 -4.85 -6.11
N TYR A 273 -23.70 -3.76 -6.43
CA TYR A 273 -24.40 -2.97 -5.43
C TYR A 273 -25.87 -3.35 -5.37
N LEU A 274 -26.34 -3.64 -4.15
CA LEU A 274 -27.74 -3.86 -3.85
C LEU A 274 -28.36 -2.51 -3.46
N ASP A 275 -28.91 -1.81 -4.42
CA ASP A 275 -29.40 -0.43 -4.22
C ASP A 275 -30.79 -0.38 -3.55
N GLY A 276 -31.32 -1.52 -3.12
CA GLY A 276 -32.65 -1.64 -2.52
C GLY A 276 -33.81 -1.32 -3.49
N LYS A 277 -33.52 -1.01 -4.74
CA LYS A 277 -34.48 -0.85 -5.84
C LYS A 277 -34.46 -2.13 -6.66
N GLU A 278 -35.61 -2.72 -6.89
CA GLU A 278 -35.74 -4.00 -7.60
C GLU A 278 -35.06 -4.03 -8.98
N ASP A 279 -34.96 -2.89 -9.66
CA ASP A 279 -34.44 -2.78 -11.02
C ASP A 279 -32.91 -2.69 -11.12
N THR A 280 -32.21 -2.39 -10.01
CA THR A 280 -30.75 -2.24 -9.98
C THR A 280 -30.05 -3.23 -9.06
N ALA A 281 -30.81 -4.04 -8.33
CA ALA A 281 -30.29 -5.02 -7.41
C ALA A 281 -29.35 -6.02 -8.12
N GLY A 282 -28.09 -6.02 -7.73
CA GLY A 282 -27.07 -6.93 -8.24
C GLY A 282 -26.44 -6.53 -9.57
N GLN A 283 -26.61 -5.32 -10.06
CA GLN A 283 -25.92 -4.81 -11.24
C GLN A 283 -24.51 -4.32 -10.88
N LEU A 284 -23.58 -4.54 -11.81
CA LEU A 284 -22.26 -3.93 -11.77
C LEU A 284 -22.36 -2.48 -12.24
N VAL A 285 -21.73 -1.56 -11.51
CA VAL A 285 -21.78 -0.13 -11.82
C VAL A 285 -20.36 0.48 -11.83
N ILE A 286 -20.22 1.55 -12.60
CA ILE A 286 -19.08 2.47 -12.42
C ILE A 286 -19.31 3.24 -11.13
N ASN A 287 -18.47 3.02 -10.14
CA ASN A 287 -18.60 3.64 -8.82
C ASN A 287 -17.57 4.74 -8.56
N ASP A 288 -16.68 4.97 -9.51
CA ASP A 288 -15.70 6.04 -9.50
C ASP A 288 -15.55 6.67 -10.89
N TYR A 289 -15.73 7.97 -10.97
CA TYR A 289 -15.65 8.71 -12.22
C TYR A 289 -14.21 9.16 -12.53
N GLN A 290 -13.95 9.35 -13.83
CA GLN A 290 -12.69 9.89 -14.32
C GLN A 290 -12.38 11.23 -13.66
N ARG A 291 -11.19 11.33 -13.14
CA ARG A 291 -10.68 12.54 -12.51
C ARG A 291 -9.17 12.63 -12.51
N SER A 292 -8.67 13.84 -12.38
CA SER A 292 -7.29 14.10 -12.04
C SER A 292 -7.20 14.96 -10.78
N ARG A 293 -6.05 14.92 -10.14
CA ARG A 293 -5.75 15.75 -8.97
C ARG A 293 -4.34 16.31 -9.08
N LEU A 294 -4.21 17.60 -8.82
CA LEU A 294 -2.93 18.26 -8.59
C LEU A 294 -2.80 18.53 -7.08
N THR A 295 -1.74 18.03 -6.48
CA THR A 295 -1.44 18.27 -5.06
C THR A 295 -0.12 19.01 -4.95
N GLY A 296 -0.14 20.20 -4.35
CA GLY A 296 1.05 20.93 -3.96
C GLY A 296 1.18 21.00 -2.45
N GLY A 297 2.39 21.04 -1.91
CA GLY A 297 2.53 21.15 -0.47
C GLY A 297 3.95 21.20 0.05
N VAL A 298 4.05 21.14 1.37
CA VAL A 298 5.32 21.16 2.10
C VAL A 298 5.22 20.26 3.33
N THR A 299 6.29 19.51 3.60
CA THR A 299 6.45 18.74 4.83
C THR A 299 7.54 19.36 5.68
N PHE A 300 7.26 19.56 6.97
CA PHE A 300 8.21 19.96 8.00
C PHE A 300 8.49 18.73 8.88
N SER A 301 9.75 18.29 8.92
CA SER A 301 10.13 17.08 9.65
C SER A 301 10.94 17.37 10.90
N LEU A 302 10.64 16.62 11.96
CA LEU A 302 11.38 16.52 13.20
C LEU A 302 11.84 15.06 13.33
N ASP A 303 13.14 14.80 13.23
CA ASP A 303 13.66 13.43 13.17
C ASP A 303 14.27 12.94 14.50
N LEU A 304 14.21 13.75 15.57
CA LEU A 304 14.81 13.44 16.87
C LEU A 304 13.84 13.72 18.03
N PRO A 305 13.69 12.80 19.00
CA PRO A 305 14.17 11.40 19.03
C PRO A 305 13.28 10.46 18.22
N PHE A 306 12.12 10.93 17.75
CA PHE A 306 11.14 10.19 16.96
C PHE A 306 10.84 10.95 15.66
N VAL A 307 10.45 10.23 14.62
CA VAL A 307 10.00 10.84 13.36
C VAL A 307 8.66 11.52 13.61
N SER A 308 8.61 12.82 13.37
CA SER A 308 7.36 13.59 13.39
C SER A 308 7.32 14.52 12.20
N ASP A 309 6.25 14.44 11.41
CA ASP A 309 6.03 15.28 10.25
C ASP A 309 4.78 16.14 10.43
N ILE A 310 4.89 17.39 10.01
CA ILE A 310 3.74 18.27 9.77
C ILE A 310 3.64 18.44 8.26
N ARG A 311 2.54 17.94 7.67
CA ARG A 311 2.28 18.00 6.22
C ARG A 311 1.20 19.01 5.95
N LEU A 312 1.50 19.99 5.10
CA LEU A 312 0.55 20.96 4.59
C LEU A 312 0.39 20.73 3.10
N ASN A 313 -0.79 20.29 2.66
CA ASN A 313 -1.11 20.02 1.28
C ASN A 313 -2.33 20.82 0.82
N TYR A 314 -2.32 21.26 -0.43
CA TYR A 314 -3.50 21.70 -1.17
C TYR A 314 -3.77 20.71 -2.28
N GLU A 315 -5.00 20.19 -2.36
CA GLU A 315 -5.46 19.25 -3.38
C GLU A 315 -6.51 19.91 -4.26
N LYS A 316 -6.22 20.06 -5.58
CA LYS A 316 -7.15 20.52 -6.60
C LYS A 316 -7.61 19.35 -7.43
N TYR A 317 -8.93 19.16 -7.56
CA TYR A 317 -9.54 18.07 -8.30
C TYR A 317 -10.14 18.59 -9.60
N PHE A 318 -10.03 17.79 -10.66
CA PHE A 318 -10.60 18.05 -11.97
C PHE A 318 -11.37 16.80 -12.39
N TYR A 319 -12.68 16.93 -12.48
CA TYR A 319 -13.57 15.86 -12.90
C TYR A 319 -13.96 16.03 -14.37
N ARG A 320 -14.30 14.93 -15.06
CA ARG A 320 -14.95 15.03 -16.35
C ARG A 320 -16.37 15.63 -16.21
N ASP A 321 -16.91 16.15 -17.29
CA ASP A 321 -18.26 16.70 -17.30
C ASP A 321 -19.30 15.66 -16.90
N GLY A 322 -20.26 16.06 -16.04
CA GLY A 322 -21.30 15.19 -15.52
C GLY A 322 -20.89 14.20 -14.46
N ALA A 323 -19.61 14.18 -14.03
CA ALA A 323 -19.18 13.32 -12.92
C ALA A 323 -19.67 13.84 -11.57
N ILE A 324 -19.98 12.90 -10.67
CA ILE A 324 -20.32 13.22 -9.28
C ILE A 324 -19.09 13.04 -8.40
N ALA A 325 -18.60 14.14 -7.85
CA ALA A 325 -17.46 14.13 -6.94
C ALA A 325 -17.82 13.47 -5.62
N LYS A 326 -16.97 12.57 -5.13
CA LYS A 326 -17.10 12.03 -3.77
C LYS A 326 -16.87 13.14 -2.74
N PRO A 327 -17.60 13.16 -1.62
CA PRO A 327 -17.44 14.19 -0.59
C PRO A 327 -15.98 14.33 -0.09
N SER A 328 -15.24 13.22 -0.04
CA SER A 328 -13.82 13.21 0.38
C SER A 328 -12.82 13.60 -0.71
N GLU A 329 -13.26 13.80 -1.95
CA GLU A 329 -12.42 14.03 -3.13
C GLU A 329 -12.82 15.33 -3.84
N ARG A 330 -12.88 16.42 -3.07
CA ARG A 330 -13.10 17.79 -3.51
C ARG A 330 -11.90 18.65 -3.17
N ASP A 331 -11.83 19.82 -3.76
CA ASP A 331 -10.76 20.79 -3.50
C ASP A 331 -10.60 21.08 -2.02
N LYS A 332 -9.40 20.92 -1.51
CA LYS A 332 -9.18 21.06 -0.06
C LYS A 332 -7.75 21.41 0.34
N ILE A 333 -7.66 22.04 1.49
CA ILE A 333 -6.44 22.17 2.27
C ILE A 333 -6.41 21.03 3.29
N VAL A 334 -5.26 20.40 3.45
CA VAL A 334 -5.03 19.33 4.43
C VAL A 334 -3.82 19.69 5.29
N VAL A 335 -4.02 19.70 6.60
CA VAL A 335 -2.95 19.82 7.60
C VAL A 335 -2.90 18.52 8.37
N GLU A 336 -1.78 17.80 8.29
CA GLU A 336 -1.61 16.52 8.97
C GLU A 336 -0.43 16.56 9.93
N PHE A 337 -0.63 15.98 11.11
CA PHE A 337 0.41 15.68 12.07
C PHE A 337 0.62 14.16 12.10
N MET A 338 1.85 13.74 11.85
CA MET A 338 2.24 12.33 11.89
C MET A 338 3.39 12.16 12.88
N THR A 339 3.28 11.18 13.77
CA THR A 339 4.36 10.79 14.68
C THR A 339 4.54 9.29 14.64
N ARG A 340 5.81 8.85 14.58
CA ARG A 340 6.22 7.45 14.70
C ARG A 340 7.20 7.28 15.87
N PHE A 341 6.99 6.26 16.67
CA PHE A 341 7.83 5.85 17.80
C PHE A 341 8.02 4.34 17.84
#